data_f2fd768381a2302593545d5248be5032
#
_entry.id   f2fd768381a2302593545d5248be5032
#
_cell.length_a   1.000
_cell.length_b   1.000
_cell.length_c   1.000
_cell.angle_alpha   90.00
_cell.angle_beta   90.00
_cell.angle_gamma   90.00
#
_symmetry.space_group_name_H-M   'P 1'
#
loop_
_entity.id
_entity.type
_entity.pdbx_description
1 polymer ?
#
loop_
_entity_poly.entity_id
_entity_poly.type
_entity_poly.pdbx_seq_one_letter_code
_entity_poly.pdbx_strand_id
1 'polypeptide(L)'
;MKNQFIYIESAGGYVLNNVGQSLVIFRNGLWDLPKGKVEPGESVEDAAVREVMEETGITKPEIVKLLTETYHFYRWKDSSDIYFKKTYWYLMNYKGNGKTNPQIEEGITTAMWADDGMIDDMIARTHRNLHILFQFKKDGRI
;
A
#
# COMPACT_ATOMS: atom_id res chain seq x y z
N MET A 1 -19.55 -16.50 -24.16
CA MET A 1 -18.52 -15.51 -23.87
C MET A 1 -17.30 -16.18 -23.23
N LYS A 2 -16.13 -15.81 -23.68
CA LYS A 2 -14.92 -16.33 -23.12
C LYS A 2 -14.52 -15.53 -21.88
N ASN A 3 -14.15 -16.24 -20.80
CA ASN A 3 -13.53 -15.60 -19.64
C ASN A 3 -12.13 -15.17 -20.00
N GLN A 4 -11.73 -13.98 -19.55
CA GLN A 4 -10.38 -13.48 -19.76
C GLN A 4 -9.65 -13.41 -18.43
N PHE A 5 -8.33 -13.61 -18.48
CA PHE A 5 -7.44 -13.27 -17.37
C PHE A 5 -6.83 -11.92 -17.66
N ILE A 6 -7.07 -10.97 -16.76
CA ILE A 6 -6.58 -9.61 -16.94
C ILE A 6 -5.51 -9.34 -15.89
N TYR A 7 -4.29 -9.06 -16.36
CA TYR A 7 -3.15 -8.77 -15.48
C TYR A 7 -3.09 -7.28 -15.18
N ILE A 8 -2.96 -6.94 -13.91
CA ILE A 8 -2.83 -5.56 -13.45
C ILE A 8 -1.58 -5.43 -12.61
N GLU A 9 -0.73 -4.44 -12.93
CA GLU A 9 0.40 -4.06 -12.09
C GLU A 9 0.02 -2.90 -11.20
N SER A 10 0.40 -3.02 -9.93
CA SER A 10 0.18 -2.03 -8.90
C SER A 10 1.49 -1.82 -8.14
N ALA A 11 1.64 -0.69 -7.48
CA ALA A 11 2.82 -0.38 -6.70
C ALA A 11 2.43 0.40 -5.46
N GLY A 12 3.14 0.19 -4.37
CA GLY A 12 2.87 0.90 -3.15
C GLY A 12 4.08 0.96 -2.23
N GLY A 13 3.89 1.54 -1.08
CA GLY A 13 4.97 1.80 -0.16
C GLY A 13 4.68 1.41 1.28
N TYR A 14 5.71 0.85 1.91
CA TYR A 14 5.80 0.76 3.36
C TYR A 14 6.70 1.89 3.80
N VAL A 15 6.11 2.94 4.36
CA VAL A 15 6.81 4.21 4.64
C VAL A 15 7.10 4.33 6.13
N LEU A 16 8.36 4.60 6.46
CA LEU A 16 8.79 4.84 7.84
C LEU A 16 9.21 6.29 7.99
N ASN A 17 8.81 6.91 9.10
CA ASN A 17 9.30 8.24 9.46
C ASN A 17 10.57 8.15 10.33
N ASN A 18 11.08 9.30 10.78
CA ASN A 18 12.34 9.38 11.54
C ASN A 18 12.29 8.68 12.90
N VAL A 19 11.11 8.43 13.45
CA VAL A 19 10.95 7.74 14.73
C VAL A 19 10.48 6.30 14.58
N GLY A 20 10.53 5.78 13.36
CA GLY A 20 10.21 4.37 13.08
C GLY A 20 8.74 4.03 13.03
N GLN A 21 7.85 5.02 12.93
CA GLN A 21 6.43 4.77 12.75
C GLN A 21 6.11 4.45 11.29
N SER A 22 5.11 3.62 11.09
CA SER A 22 4.67 3.16 9.76
C SER A 22 3.45 3.94 9.30
N LEU A 23 3.44 4.35 8.03
CA LEU A 23 2.30 5.03 7.42
C LEU A 23 1.25 4.02 7.00
N VAL A 24 0.07 4.10 7.58
CA VAL A 24 -1.04 3.19 7.31
C VAL A 24 -2.28 3.98 6.91
N ILE A 25 -3.17 3.32 6.17
CA ILE A 25 -4.47 3.89 5.79
C ILE A 25 -5.58 2.99 6.27
N PHE A 26 -6.77 3.59 6.49
CA PHE A 26 -7.98 2.84 6.76
C PHE A 26 -8.92 3.03 5.58
N ARG A 27 -9.22 1.93 4.88
CA ARG A 27 -10.04 1.94 3.68
C ARG A 27 -11.13 0.88 3.80
N ASN A 28 -12.38 1.29 3.61
CA ASN A 28 -13.52 0.36 3.56
C ASN A 28 -13.55 -0.63 4.74
N GLY A 29 -13.26 -0.15 5.94
CA GLY A 29 -13.33 -0.94 7.17
C GLY A 29 -12.12 -1.80 7.48
N LEU A 30 -11.05 -1.70 6.69
CA LEU A 30 -9.81 -2.47 6.90
C LEU A 30 -8.60 -1.54 6.93
N TRP A 31 -7.62 -1.91 7.75
CA TRP A 31 -6.31 -1.28 7.69
C TRP A 31 -5.58 -1.75 6.43
N ASP A 32 -4.86 -0.84 5.80
CA ASP A 32 -4.23 -1.08 4.51
C ASP A 32 -2.96 -0.25 4.40
N LEU A 33 -2.20 -0.49 3.35
CA LEU A 33 -1.02 0.29 2.99
C LEU A 33 -1.28 1.01 1.67
N PRO A 34 -0.74 2.22 1.47
CA PRO A 34 -0.99 2.99 0.26
C PRO A 34 -0.39 2.31 -0.98
N LYS A 35 -1.19 2.18 -2.01
CA LYS A 35 -0.81 1.58 -3.29
C LYS A 35 -1.82 1.92 -4.36
N GLY A 36 -1.47 1.69 -5.60
CA GLY A 36 -2.40 1.84 -6.71
C GLY A 36 -1.81 1.39 -8.03
N LYS A 37 -2.59 1.52 -9.08
CA LYS A 37 -2.27 1.00 -10.40
C LYS A 37 -1.10 1.76 -11.03
N VAL A 38 -0.17 1.01 -11.63
CA VAL A 38 0.89 1.57 -12.46
C VAL A 38 0.28 2.05 -13.78
N GLU A 39 0.53 3.28 -14.16
CA GLU A 39 -0.01 3.88 -15.38
C GLU A 39 0.89 3.61 -16.58
N PRO A 40 0.33 3.65 -17.82
CA PRO A 40 1.13 3.45 -19.02
C PRO A 40 2.30 4.43 -19.08
N GLY A 41 3.50 3.91 -19.37
CA GLY A 41 4.71 4.73 -19.48
C GLY A 41 5.35 5.11 -18.16
N GLU A 42 4.74 4.74 -17.03
CA GLU A 42 5.24 5.03 -15.70
C GLU A 42 6.10 3.86 -15.20
N SER A 43 7.23 4.15 -14.53
CA SER A 43 7.98 3.09 -13.87
C SER A 43 7.23 2.64 -12.61
N VAL A 44 7.50 1.41 -12.18
CA VAL A 44 6.88 0.85 -10.97
C VAL A 44 7.26 1.70 -9.75
N GLU A 45 8.52 2.14 -9.69
CA GLU A 45 9.02 2.99 -8.59
C GLU A 45 8.31 4.34 -8.55
N ASP A 46 8.13 4.98 -9.70
CA ASP A 46 7.43 6.27 -9.77
C ASP A 46 5.97 6.11 -9.39
N ALA A 47 5.34 5.02 -9.82
CA ALA A 47 3.96 4.70 -9.45
C ALA A 47 3.83 4.53 -7.92
N ALA A 48 4.78 3.83 -7.30
CA ALA A 48 4.76 3.62 -5.85
C ALA A 48 4.80 4.96 -5.10
N VAL A 49 5.71 5.85 -5.48
CA VAL A 49 5.83 7.17 -4.85
C VAL A 49 4.57 7.99 -5.09
N ARG A 50 4.09 8.04 -6.31
CA ARG A 50 2.88 8.80 -6.67
C ARG A 50 1.66 8.31 -5.87
N GLU A 51 1.45 7.01 -5.81
CA GLU A 51 0.30 6.46 -5.11
C GLU A 51 0.36 6.72 -3.60
N VAL A 52 1.54 6.61 -2.99
CA VAL A 52 1.72 6.95 -1.59
C VAL A 52 1.34 8.41 -1.36
N MET A 53 1.81 9.32 -2.20
CA MET A 53 1.51 10.75 -2.07
C MET A 53 0.03 11.05 -2.27
N GLU A 54 -0.59 10.43 -3.27
CA GLU A 54 -2.02 10.65 -3.55
C GLU A 54 -2.92 10.14 -2.43
N GLU A 55 -2.66 8.92 -1.95
CA GLU A 55 -3.54 8.28 -0.97
C GLU A 55 -3.38 8.82 0.45
N THR A 56 -2.20 9.31 0.80
CA THR A 56 -1.89 9.73 2.17
C THR A 56 -1.64 11.21 2.37
N GLY A 57 -1.34 11.93 1.29
CA GLY A 57 -1.06 13.37 1.36
C GLY A 57 0.36 13.73 1.79
N ILE A 58 1.22 12.77 2.12
CA ILE A 58 2.62 13.09 2.42
C ILE A 58 3.34 13.48 1.14
N THR A 59 4.47 14.19 1.28
CA THR A 59 5.27 14.64 0.15
C THR A 59 6.65 14.02 0.17
N LYS A 60 7.16 13.67 -1.00
CA LYS A 60 8.55 13.25 -1.23
C LYS A 60 9.05 12.10 -0.35
N PRO A 61 8.31 10.97 -0.25
CA PRO A 61 8.92 9.79 0.34
C PRO A 61 10.04 9.29 -0.56
N GLU A 62 11.11 8.77 0.04
CA GLU A 62 12.27 8.29 -0.70
C GLU A 62 12.33 6.77 -0.68
N ILE A 63 12.44 6.15 -1.85
CA ILE A 63 12.55 4.69 -1.97
C ILE A 63 13.91 4.24 -1.44
N VAL A 64 13.89 3.22 -0.56
CA VAL A 64 15.09 2.56 -0.07
C VAL A 64 15.35 1.28 -0.86
N LYS A 65 14.35 0.41 -0.98
CA LYS A 65 14.49 -0.87 -1.69
C LYS A 65 13.13 -1.51 -1.92
N LEU A 66 13.07 -2.45 -2.85
CA LEU A 66 11.91 -3.34 -3.01
C LEU A 66 11.88 -4.32 -1.84
N LEU A 67 10.74 -4.44 -1.17
CA LEU A 67 10.55 -5.39 -0.07
C LEU A 67 10.04 -6.73 -0.57
N THR A 68 8.94 -6.72 -1.28
CA THR A 68 8.29 -7.94 -1.73
C THR A 68 7.22 -7.62 -2.76
N GLU A 69 6.65 -8.66 -3.33
CA GLU A 69 5.50 -8.58 -4.23
C GLU A 69 4.36 -9.35 -3.61
N THR A 70 3.14 -8.81 -3.73
CA THR A 70 1.93 -9.52 -3.30
C THR A 70 1.02 -9.74 -4.50
N TYR A 71 0.16 -10.75 -4.40
CA TYR A 71 -0.70 -11.16 -5.50
C TYR A 71 -2.13 -11.25 -5.01
N HIS A 72 -3.06 -10.81 -5.87
CA HIS A 72 -4.48 -10.85 -5.56
C HIS A 72 -5.27 -11.24 -6.80
N PHE A 73 -6.09 -12.31 -6.68
CA PHE A 73 -7.02 -12.72 -7.73
C PHE A 73 -8.40 -12.26 -7.32
N TYR A 74 -9.14 -11.63 -8.25
CA TYR A 74 -10.50 -11.20 -7.95
C TYR A 74 -11.34 -11.11 -9.22
N ARG A 75 -12.67 -11.11 -9.04
CA ARG A 75 -13.63 -10.82 -10.09
C ARG A 75 -14.21 -9.45 -9.83
N TRP A 76 -14.38 -8.68 -10.88
CA TRP A 76 -14.93 -7.35 -10.75
C TRP A 76 -16.43 -7.39 -11.02
N LYS A 77 -17.25 -7.18 -9.96
CA LYS A 77 -18.72 -7.14 -10.03
C LYS A 77 -19.29 -8.34 -10.79
N ASP A 78 -20.09 -8.06 -11.84
CA ASP A 78 -20.78 -9.08 -12.64
C ASP A 78 -19.93 -9.64 -13.77
N SER A 79 -18.68 -9.26 -13.86
CA SER A 79 -17.78 -9.74 -14.90
C SER A 79 -17.38 -11.18 -14.63
N SER A 80 -17.31 -11.98 -15.70
CA SER A 80 -16.74 -13.32 -15.64
C SER A 80 -15.22 -13.31 -15.73
N ASP A 81 -14.62 -12.14 -15.98
CA ASP A 81 -13.17 -12.01 -16.09
C ASP A 81 -12.51 -12.16 -14.74
N ILE A 82 -11.35 -12.79 -14.75
CA ILE A 82 -10.53 -12.93 -13.54
C ILE A 82 -9.39 -11.94 -13.64
N TYR A 83 -9.29 -11.10 -12.63
CA TYR A 83 -8.21 -10.13 -12.52
C TYR A 83 -7.10 -10.69 -11.65
N PHE A 84 -5.88 -10.56 -12.13
CA PHE A 84 -4.68 -10.94 -11.40
C PHE A 84 -3.87 -9.69 -11.16
N LYS A 85 -3.82 -9.24 -9.92
CA LYS A 85 -3.10 -8.03 -9.52
C LYS A 85 -1.81 -8.41 -8.83
N LYS A 86 -0.68 -7.91 -9.35
CA LYS A 86 0.62 -7.98 -8.70
C LYS A 86 0.95 -6.60 -8.16
N THR A 87 1.27 -6.52 -6.88
CA THR A 87 1.65 -5.26 -6.24
C THR A 87 3.10 -5.33 -5.80
N TYR A 88 3.89 -4.36 -6.26
CA TYR A 88 5.29 -4.17 -5.86
C TYR A 88 5.32 -3.26 -4.65
N TRP A 89 5.90 -3.73 -3.55
CA TRP A 89 5.96 -2.98 -2.29
C TRP A 89 7.38 -2.49 -2.02
N TYR A 90 7.54 -1.18 -1.92
CA TYR A 90 8.83 -0.53 -1.68
C TYR A 90 8.92 0.00 -0.27
N LEU A 91 10.06 -0.24 0.38
CA LEU A 91 10.38 0.45 1.63
C LEU A 91 10.75 1.89 1.29
N MET A 92 10.15 2.83 2.00
CA MET A 92 10.40 4.26 1.80
C MET A 92 10.70 4.93 3.13
N ASN A 93 11.57 5.94 3.09
CA ASN A 93 11.83 6.82 4.22
C ASN A 93 11.14 8.17 3.99
N TYR A 94 10.66 8.75 5.08
CA TYR A 94 10.00 10.04 5.06
C TYR A 94 10.57 10.94 6.14
N LYS A 95 10.98 12.18 5.77
CA LYS A 95 11.62 13.13 6.68
C LYS A 95 10.80 14.41 6.87
N GLY A 96 9.59 14.46 6.39
CA GLY A 96 8.76 15.67 6.44
C GLY A 96 8.06 15.88 7.78
N ASN A 97 7.07 16.78 7.78
CA ASN A 97 6.34 17.22 8.98
C ASN A 97 5.30 16.21 9.50
N GLY A 98 5.08 15.10 8.80
CA GLY A 98 4.13 14.06 9.18
C GLY A 98 2.67 14.36 8.88
N LYS A 99 2.35 15.48 8.28
CA LYS A 99 0.96 15.81 7.96
C LYS A 99 0.43 14.89 6.89
N THR A 100 -0.78 14.35 7.13
CA THR A 100 -1.46 13.48 6.19
C THR A 100 -2.78 14.11 5.75
N ASN A 101 -3.25 13.68 4.57
CA ASN A 101 -4.53 14.10 4.03
C ASN A 101 -5.10 12.91 3.23
N PRO A 102 -5.98 12.09 3.83
CA PRO A 102 -6.46 10.89 3.16
C PRO A 102 -7.27 11.20 1.92
N GLN A 103 -7.09 10.38 0.89
CA GLN A 103 -7.81 10.50 -0.37
C GLN A 103 -9.22 9.92 -0.21
N ILE A 104 -10.16 10.75 0.22
CA ILE A 104 -11.52 10.34 0.58
C ILE A 104 -12.24 9.72 -0.62
N GLU A 105 -12.00 10.21 -1.83
CA GLU A 105 -12.62 9.71 -3.06
C GLU A 105 -12.33 8.24 -3.32
N GLU A 106 -11.24 7.73 -2.77
CA GLU A 106 -10.84 6.33 -2.89
C GLU A 106 -11.29 5.46 -1.71
N GLY A 107 -12.19 5.98 -0.87
CA GLY A 107 -12.69 5.26 0.29
C GLY A 107 -11.74 5.24 1.48
N ILE A 108 -10.69 6.07 1.46
CA ILE A 108 -9.71 6.18 2.53
C ILE A 108 -10.21 7.23 3.52
N THR A 109 -10.51 6.79 4.74
CA THR A 109 -11.02 7.69 5.77
C THR A 109 -9.94 8.17 6.73
N THR A 110 -8.83 7.44 6.84
CA THR A 110 -7.73 7.77 7.74
C THR A 110 -6.41 7.47 7.07
N ALA A 111 -5.44 8.37 7.22
CA ALA A 111 -4.03 8.13 6.91
C ALA A 111 -3.24 8.58 8.13
N MET A 112 -2.46 7.68 8.74
CA MET A 112 -1.82 7.98 10.01
C MET A 112 -0.51 7.23 10.19
N TRP A 113 0.30 7.73 11.12
CA TRP A 113 1.55 7.10 11.51
C TRP A 113 1.27 6.20 12.71
N ALA A 114 1.58 4.90 12.56
CA ALA A 114 1.32 3.89 13.57
C ALA A 114 2.62 3.40 14.19
N ASP A 115 2.66 3.34 15.51
CA ASP A 115 3.77 2.69 16.22
C ASP A 115 3.61 1.16 16.20
N ASP A 116 4.62 0.44 16.71
CA ASP A 116 4.63 -1.02 16.64
C ASP A 116 3.47 -1.66 17.44
N GLY A 117 3.08 -1.05 18.55
CA GLY A 117 1.96 -1.55 19.34
C GLY A 117 0.63 -1.43 18.58
N MET A 118 0.44 -0.32 17.89
CA MET A 118 -0.75 -0.12 17.05
C MET A 118 -0.79 -1.11 15.89
N ILE A 119 0.36 -1.40 15.28
CA ILE A 119 0.45 -2.37 14.18
C ILE A 119 0.00 -3.77 14.63
N ASP A 120 0.36 -4.19 15.84
CA ASP A 120 -0.09 -5.47 16.37
C ASP A 120 -1.61 -5.58 16.38
N ASP A 121 -2.30 -4.51 16.75
CA ASP A 121 -3.76 -4.47 16.72
C ASP A 121 -4.33 -4.42 15.29
N MET A 122 -3.64 -3.74 14.39
CA MET A 122 -4.08 -3.57 13.00
C MET A 122 -4.00 -4.85 12.18
N ILE A 123 -3.05 -5.74 12.47
CA ILE A 123 -2.87 -7.00 11.74
C ILE A 123 -4.14 -7.83 11.74
N ALA A 124 -4.92 -7.80 12.83
CA ALA A 124 -6.16 -8.55 12.92
C ALA A 124 -7.23 -8.05 11.95
N ARG A 125 -7.11 -6.83 11.44
CA ARG A 125 -8.12 -6.17 10.59
C ARG A 125 -7.48 -5.59 9.32
N THR A 126 -6.64 -6.37 8.67
CA THR A 126 -6.02 -6.01 7.40
C THR A 126 -6.19 -7.15 6.40
N HIS A 127 -5.85 -6.88 5.14
CA HIS A 127 -5.85 -7.90 4.10
C HIS A 127 -4.79 -8.96 4.39
N ARG A 128 -5.15 -10.23 4.17
CA ARG A 128 -4.23 -11.34 4.47
C ARG A 128 -2.88 -11.19 3.76
N ASN A 129 -2.87 -10.76 2.51
CA ASN A 129 -1.63 -10.63 1.75
C ASN A 129 -0.71 -9.49 2.24
N LEU A 130 -1.19 -8.62 3.14
CA LEU A 130 -0.37 -7.58 3.75
C LEU A 130 0.31 -8.04 5.05
N HIS A 131 -0.10 -9.19 5.59
CA HIS A 131 0.50 -9.70 6.84
C HIS A 131 2.02 -9.83 6.74
N ILE A 132 2.54 -10.23 5.58
CA ILE A 132 3.98 -10.37 5.39
C ILE A 132 4.72 -9.04 5.57
N LEU A 133 4.13 -7.94 5.10
CA LEU A 133 4.75 -6.61 5.23
C LEU A 133 4.81 -6.15 6.68
N PHE A 134 3.71 -6.30 7.40
CA PHE A 134 3.67 -5.97 8.82
C PHE A 134 4.58 -6.89 9.62
N GLN A 135 4.70 -8.15 9.22
CA GLN A 135 5.60 -9.10 9.88
C GLN A 135 7.06 -8.71 9.70
N PHE A 136 7.45 -8.19 8.53
CA PHE A 136 8.81 -7.67 8.32
C PHE A 136 9.14 -6.58 9.33
N LYS A 137 8.20 -5.69 9.61
CA LYS A 137 8.39 -4.63 10.60
C LYS A 137 8.53 -5.20 12.01
N LYS A 138 7.69 -6.15 12.39
CA LYS A 138 7.75 -6.81 13.70
C LYS A 138 9.06 -7.56 13.90
N ASP A 139 9.59 -8.18 12.86
CA ASP A 139 10.82 -8.96 12.90
C ASP A 139 12.07 -8.10 12.84
N GLY A 140 11.93 -6.78 12.71
CA GLY A 140 13.07 -5.87 12.61
C GLY A 140 13.79 -5.94 11.27
N ARG A 141 13.13 -6.42 10.22
CA ARG A 141 13.72 -6.52 8.87
C ARG A 141 13.65 -5.21 8.09
N ILE A 142 12.85 -4.29 8.57
CA ILE A 142 12.69 -2.96 7.99
C ILE A 142 12.54 -1.90 9.06
#